data_b04b0d079c1be7e908fdceb38ea97748
#
_entry.id   b04b0d079c1be7e908fdceb38ea97748
#
_cell.length_a   1.000
_cell.length_b   1.000
_cell.length_c   1.000
_cell.angle_alpha   90.00
_cell.angle_beta   90.00
_cell.angle_gamma   90.00
#
_symmetry.space_group_name_H-M   'P 1'
#
loop_
_entity.id
_entity.type
_entity.pdbx_description
1 polymer ?
#
loop_
_entity_poly.entity_id
_entity_poly.type
_entity_poly.pdbx_seq_one_letter_code
_entity_poly.pdbx_strand_id
1 'polypeptide(L)'
;LFKRILRNLATPGLLEPKYLPTLQARGHSITMILINTASRIRAAISDPILDTQINESIAAIRRYFMHPEFKALLEMVGLDGELIDTCNGRVINPGHCIETAWFILEEAKHRHWDKDLVQMGIRILEWSWEWGWDKEYGGIINFRDCRNFPVQDYSQDMKFWWPQTEAIIATLYAYQATCDEKYLDMHRQISDWTYAHFPDKEYGEWYGYLHRDGTVAQPAKGNIFKGPFHIPRMMIRSYTCLLYTSPSP
;
A
#
# COMPACT_ATOMS: atom_id res chain seq x y z
N LEU A 1 8.87 12.96 18.92
CA LEU A 1 7.56 12.89 18.24
C LEU A 1 7.05 11.43 18.18
N PHE A 2 7.81 10.48 17.61
CA PHE A 2 7.36 9.09 17.41
C PHE A 2 6.89 8.40 18.71
N LYS A 3 7.69 8.43 19.78
CA LYS A 3 7.30 7.91 21.10
C LYS A 3 6.00 8.54 21.64
N ARG A 4 5.77 9.83 21.35
CA ARG A 4 4.51 10.50 21.71
C ARG A 4 3.33 9.96 20.91
N ILE A 5 3.52 9.68 19.61
CA ILE A 5 2.49 9.06 18.77
C ILE A 5 2.13 7.69 19.33
N LEU A 6 3.11 6.82 19.59
CA LEU A 6 2.87 5.48 20.16
C LEU A 6 2.13 5.54 21.50
N ARG A 7 2.56 6.44 22.40
CA ARG A 7 1.89 6.66 23.68
C ARG A 7 0.43 7.09 23.47
N ASN A 8 0.17 8.01 22.54
CA ASN A 8 -1.18 8.50 22.28
C ASN A 8 -2.07 7.41 21.72
N LEU A 9 -1.55 6.56 20.83
CA LEU A 9 -2.29 5.42 20.29
C LEU A 9 -2.59 4.35 21.36
N ALA A 10 -1.67 4.15 22.31
CA ALA A 10 -1.82 3.15 23.38
C ALA A 10 -2.65 3.64 24.57
N THR A 11 -2.96 4.93 24.69
CA THR A 11 -3.67 5.50 25.84
C THR A 11 -5.17 5.63 25.55
N PRO A 12 -6.04 4.82 26.17
CA PRO A 12 -7.47 4.91 25.97
C PRO A 12 -8.01 6.31 26.28
N GLY A 13 -8.89 6.82 25.43
CA GLY A 13 -9.56 8.11 25.61
C GLY A 13 -8.70 9.36 25.35
N LEU A 14 -7.42 9.21 25.01
CA LEU A 14 -6.55 10.35 24.68
C LEU A 14 -6.78 10.89 23.26
N LEU A 15 -7.13 10.01 22.34
CA LEU A 15 -7.52 10.35 20.97
C LEU A 15 -9.01 10.05 20.77
N GLU A 16 -9.66 10.85 19.94
CA GLU A 16 -11.02 10.53 19.50
C GLU A 16 -11.05 9.14 18.87
N PRO A 17 -12.03 8.30 19.24
CA PRO A 17 -12.14 6.97 18.69
C PRO A 17 -12.45 7.04 17.19
N LYS A 18 -11.72 6.26 16.41
CA LYS A 18 -11.94 6.17 14.95
C LYS A 18 -13.29 5.53 14.61
N TYR A 19 -13.78 4.68 15.50
CA TYR A 19 -15.04 3.94 15.32
C TYR A 19 -16.01 4.24 16.45
N LEU A 20 -17.31 4.12 16.14
CA LEU A 20 -18.35 4.28 17.15
C LEU A 20 -18.25 3.17 18.22
N PRO A 21 -18.69 3.44 19.46
CA PRO A 21 -18.72 2.42 20.51
C PRO A 21 -19.54 1.18 20.15
N THR A 22 -20.52 1.34 19.23
CA THR A 22 -21.38 0.26 18.72
C THR A 22 -20.74 -0.57 17.60
N LEU A 23 -19.61 -0.11 17.04
CA LEU A 23 -18.84 -0.81 16.01
C LEU A 23 -17.36 -0.80 16.40
N GLN A 24 -16.98 -1.74 17.25
CA GLN A 24 -15.58 -1.90 17.62
C GLN A 24 -14.82 -2.59 16.49
N ALA A 25 -13.77 -1.91 15.99
CA ALA A 25 -13.01 -2.40 14.85
C ALA A 25 -11.53 -2.00 14.95
N ARG A 26 -10.70 -2.71 14.20
CA ARG A 26 -9.31 -2.38 13.92
C ARG A 26 -9.20 -1.82 12.50
N GLY A 27 -8.43 -0.75 12.32
CA GLY A 27 -8.09 -0.20 11.01
C GLY A 27 -6.67 -0.56 10.59
N HIS A 28 -6.51 -0.95 9.33
CA HIS A 28 -5.24 -1.36 8.75
C HIS A 28 -4.24 -0.19 8.59
N SER A 29 -4.70 0.97 8.16
CA SER A 29 -3.86 2.09 7.70
C SER A 29 -2.81 2.55 8.72
N ILE A 30 -3.16 2.66 10.01
CA ILE A 30 -2.20 3.07 11.05
C ILE A 30 -1.13 2.00 11.25
N THR A 31 -1.54 0.72 11.30
CA THR A 31 -0.62 -0.41 11.46
C THR A 31 0.40 -0.44 10.31
N MET A 32 -0.06 -0.25 9.08
CA MET A 32 0.77 -0.17 7.89
C MET A 32 1.77 0.99 7.95
N ILE A 33 1.29 2.22 8.22
CA ILE A 33 2.16 3.41 8.17
C ILE A 33 3.22 3.41 9.27
N LEU A 34 2.97 2.76 10.40
CA LEU A 34 3.96 2.63 11.47
C LEU A 34 5.18 1.80 11.05
N ILE A 35 5.04 0.81 10.16
CA ILE A 35 6.17 0.06 9.61
C ILE A 35 7.11 1.02 8.88
N ASN A 36 6.59 1.78 7.92
CA ASN A 36 7.42 2.68 7.12
C ASN A 36 7.98 3.83 7.95
N THR A 37 7.17 4.44 8.82
CA THR A 37 7.61 5.55 9.67
C THR A 37 8.76 5.11 10.59
N ALA A 38 8.61 3.97 11.27
CA ALA A 38 9.66 3.43 12.14
C ALA A 38 10.92 3.08 11.34
N SER A 39 10.78 2.46 10.15
CA SER A 39 11.90 2.15 9.26
C SER A 39 12.66 3.41 8.82
N ARG A 40 11.94 4.50 8.46
CA ARG A 40 12.59 5.78 8.09
C ARG A 40 13.35 6.41 9.25
N ILE A 41 12.77 6.40 10.45
CA ILE A 41 13.41 6.95 11.65
C ILE A 41 14.63 6.09 12.03
N ARG A 42 14.53 4.75 11.94
CA ARG A 42 15.62 3.81 12.22
C ARG A 42 16.84 4.06 11.32
N ALA A 43 16.63 4.50 10.08
CA ALA A 43 17.74 4.86 9.19
C ALA A 43 18.55 6.06 9.69
N ALA A 44 17.99 6.90 10.57
CA ALA A 44 18.64 8.10 11.08
C ALA A 44 19.08 7.97 12.54
N ILE A 45 18.39 7.17 13.36
CA ILE A 45 18.68 7.01 14.79
C ILE A 45 18.54 5.56 15.22
N SER A 46 19.37 5.15 16.19
CA SER A 46 19.27 3.82 16.79
C SER A 46 18.41 3.89 18.06
N ASP A 47 17.21 3.31 18.02
CA ASP A 47 16.32 3.18 19.18
C ASP A 47 15.54 1.85 19.05
N PRO A 48 15.70 0.91 20.00
CA PRO A 48 15.06 -0.42 19.94
C PRO A 48 13.53 -0.40 19.80
N ILE A 49 12.87 0.70 20.21
CA ILE A 49 11.41 0.84 20.07
C ILE A 49 10.98 0.80 18.62
N LEU A 50 11.86 1.18 17.68
CA LEU A 50 11.55 1.21 16.25
C LEU A 50 11.43 -0.21 15.70
N ASP A 51 12.36 -1.09 16.04
CA ASP A 51 12.29 -2.51 15.65
C ASP A 51 11.13 -3.22 16.33
N THR A 52 10.88 -2.93 17.60
CA THR A 52 9.71 -3.44 18.32
C THR A 52 8.43 -3.07 17.61
N GLN A 53 8.27 -1.78 17.25
CA GLN A 53 7.06 -1.32 16.57
C GLN A 53 6.89 -1.94 15.17
N ILE A 54 7.96 -2.10 14.41
CA ILE A 54 7.92 -2.78 13.10
C ILE A 54 7.43 -4.22 13.27
N ASN A 55 8.00 -4.96 14.24
CA ASN A 55 7.62 -6.35 14.51
C ASN A 55 6.16 -6.48 14.94
N GLU A 56 5.71 -5.62 15.85
CA GLU A 56 4.32 -5.60 16.31
C GLU A 56 3.35 -5.30 15.16
N SER A 57 3.69 -4.34 14.31
CA SER A 57 2.86 -3.97 13.16
C SER A 57 2.78 -5.10 12.13
N ILE A 58 3.89 -5.75 11.80
CA ILE A 58 3.91 -6.90 10.88
C ILE A 58 3.10 -8.07 11.46
N ALA A 59 3.28 -8.36 12.76
CA ALA A 59 2.52 -9.40 13.43
C ALA A 59 1.01 -9.10 13.44
N ALA A 60 0.63 -7.84 13.67
CA ALA A 60 -0.77 -7.42 13.65
C ALA A 60 -1.37 -7.53 12.24
N ILE A 61 -0.63 -7.15 11.19
CA ILE A 61 -1.10 -7.32 9.80
C ILE A 61 -1.35 -8.80 9.51
N ARG A 62 -0.40 -9.65 9.85
CA ARG A 62 -0.51 -11.11 9.64
C ARG A 62 -1.69 -11.71 10.37
N ARG A 63 -1.88 -11.32 11.61
CA ARG A 63 -2.90 -11.90 12.48
C ARG A 63 -4.31 -11.43 12.17
N TYR A 64 -4.48 -10.13 11.92
CA TYR A 64 -5.81 -9.53 11.92
C TYR A 64 -6.31 -9.16 10.53
N PHE A 65 -5.43 -8.76 9.61
CA PHE A 65 -5.86 -8.15 8.34
C PHE A 65 -5.69 -9.05 7.12
N MET A 66 -4.83 -10.07 7.19
CA MET A 66 -4.68 -11.05 6.09
C MET A 66 -5.79 -12.09 6.16
N HIS A 67 -6.61 -12.15 5.12
CA HIS A 67 -7.72 -13.07 4.96
C HIS A 67 -7.49 -14.01 3.78
N PRO A 68 -6.84 -15.19 4.01
CA PRO A 68 -6.52 -16.16 2.94
C PRO A 68 -7.74 -16.67 2.19
N GLU A 69 -8.88 -16.76 2.85
CA GLU A 69 -10.16 -17.21 2.27
C GLU A 69 -10.68 -16.28 1.18
N PHE A 70 -10.35 -14.98 1.26
CA PHE A 70 -10.67 -13.98 0.25
C PHE A 70 -9.45 -13.61 -0.61
N LYS A 71 -8.27 -14.13 -0.28
CA LYS A 71 -6.98 -13.66 -0.82
C LYS A 71 -6.87 -12.14 -0.75
N ALA A 72 -7.07 -11.58 0.42
CA ALA A 72 -7.18 -10.14 0.61
C ALA A 72 -6.55 -9.66 1.92
N LEU A 73 -6.16 -8.39 1.92
CA LEU A 73 -5.95 -7.58 3.10
C LEU A 73 -7.17 -6.67 3.26
N LEU A 74 -7.84 -6.71 4.40
CA LEU A 74 -9.01 -5.86 4.64
C LEU A 74 -8.63 -4.55 5.33
N GLU A 75 -9.31 -3.45 4.96
CA GLU A 75 -9.09 -2.12 5.54
C GLU A 75 -9.61 -2.02 6.99
N MET A 76 -10.62 -2.80 7.32
CA MET A 76 -11.27 -2.81 8.62
C MET A 76 -11.69 -4.24 8.99
N VAL A 77 -11.40 -4.64 10.22
CA VAL A 77 -11.76 -5.95 10.76
C VAL A 77 -12.25 -5.80 12.19
N GLY A 78 -12.91 -6.80 12.72
CA GLY A 78 -13.27 -6.85 14.13
C GLY A 78 -12.06 -6.93 15.06
N LEU A 79 -12.28 -6.93 16.38
CA LEU A 79 -11.19 -6.84 17.36
C LEU A 79 -10.28 -8.07 17.33
N ASP A 80 -10.80 -9.22 16.95
CA ASP A 80 -10.03 -10.48 16.85
C ASP A 80 -9.62 -10.80 15.40
N GLY A 81 -9.88 -9.88 14.45
CA GLY A 81 -9.55 -10.01 13.04
C GLY A 81 -10.70 -10.60 12.19
N GLU A 82 -11.88 -10.80 12.78
CA GLU A 82 -13.04 -11.34 12.07
C GLU A 82 -13.57 -10.36 11.02
N LEU A 83 -14.13 -10.89 9.92
CA LEU A 83 -14.79 -10.10 8.90
C LEU A 83 -16.00 -9.37 9.50
N ILE A 84 -16.03 -8.05 9.39
CA ILE A 84 -17.23 -7.26 9.62
C ILE A 84 -18.05 -7.29 8.32
N ASP A 85 -19.11 -8.10 8.28
CA ASP A 85 -19.91 -8.31 7.07
C ASP A 85 -20.85 -7.14 6.77
N THR A 86 -20.26 -6.00 6.48
CA THR A 86 -20.92 -4.76 6.04
C THR A 86 -20.20 -4.23 4.80
N CYS A 87 -20.83 -3.31 4.06
CA CYS A 87 -20.21 -2.69 2.89
C CYS A 87 -18.83 -2.06 3.21
N ASN A 88 -18.65 -1.50 4.41
CA ASN A 88 -17.37 -0.92 4.81
C ASN A 88 -16.35 -1.97 5.30
N GLY A 89 -16.82 -3.02 6.00
CA GLY A 89 -15.94 -4.05 6.53
C GLY A 89 -15.40 -5.01 5.48
N ARG A 90 -16.07 -5.10 4.31
CA ARG A 90 -15.62 -5.93 3.18
C ARG A 90 -14.69 -5.20 2.22
N VAL A 91 -14.39 -3.92 2.47
CA VAL A 91 -13.56 -3.12 1.56
C VAL A 91 -12.12 -3.61 1.53
N ILE A 92 -11.63 -3.82 0.33
CA ILE A 92 -10.22 -3.95 -0.02
C ILE A 92 -9.80 -2.63 -0.66
N ASN A 93 -8.70 -2.04 -0.19
CA ASN A 93 -7.99 -0.98 -0.87
C ASN A 93 -6.72 -1.55 -1.51
N PRO A 94 -6.72 -1.88 -2.80
CA PRO A 94 -5.56 -2.47 -3.46
C PRO A 94 -4.30 -1.63 -3.31
N GLY A 95 -4.42 -0.29 -3.33
CA GLY A 95 -3.30 0.62 -3.15
C GLY A 95 -2.63 0.48 -1.77
N HIS A 96 -3.40 0.50 -0.67
CA HIS A 96 -2.87 0.28 0.68
C HIS A 96 -2.28 -1.12 0.85
N CYS A 97 -2.91 -2.12 0.25
CA CYS A 97 -2.41 -3.49 0.31
C CYS A 97 -1.05 -3.62 -0.41
N ILE A 98 -0.93 -3.02 -1.59
CA ILE A 98 0.33 -2.96 -2.37
C ILE A 98 1.40 -2.16 -1.61
N GLU A 99 1.03 -1.04 -1.00
CA GLU A 99 1.93 -0.24 -0.17
C GLU A 99 2.44 -1.05 1.03
N THR A 100 1.56 -1.80 1.70
CA THR A 100 1.94 -2.73 2.76
C THR A 100 2.91 -3.80 2.28
N ALA A 101 2.66 -4.36 1.11
CA ALA A 101 3.52 -5.40 0.53
C ALA A 101 4.97 -4.92 0.41
N TRP A 102 5.20 -3.74 -0.18
CA TRP A 102 6.56 -3.27 -0.33
C TRP A 102 7.19 -2.74 0.97
N PHE A 103 6.40 -2.25 1.95
CA PHE A 103 6.93 -1.95 3.28
C PHE A 103 7.51 -3.20 3.95
N ILE A 104 6.83 -4.33 3.81
CA ILE A 104 7.28 -5.63 4.33
C ILE A 104 8.49 -6.15 3.53
N LEU A 105 8.48 -6.01 2.20
CA LEU A 105 9.62 -6.40 1.36
C LEU A 105 10.86 -5.52 1.63
N GLU A 106 10.69 -4.22 1.90
CA GLU A 106 11.78 -3.35 2.32
C GLU A 106 12.35 -3.79 3.67
N GLU A 107 11.49 -4.17 4.61
CA GLU A 107 11.95 -4.73 5.89
C GLU A 107 12.63 -6.10 5.71
N ALA A 108 12.12 -6.96 4.82
CA ALA A 108 12.80 -8.19 4.45
C ALA A 108 14.21 -7.94 3.90
N LYS A 109 14.37 -6.94 3.03
CA LYS A 109 15.66 -6.50 2.49
C LYS A 109 16.60 -6.03 3.61
N HIS A 110 16.09 -5.23 4.54
CA HIS A 110 16.86 -4.78 5.71
C HIS A 110 17.34 -5.95 6.57
N ARG A 111 16.58 -7.05 6.65
CA ARG A 111 16.93 -8.31 7.33
C ARG A 111 17.56 -9.34 6.39
N HIS A 112 18.35 -8.89 5.42
CA HIS A 112 19.07 -9.76 4.47
C HIS A 112 18.13 -10.72 3.70
N TRP A 113 16.98 -10.22 3.27
CA TRP A 113 15.94 -10.96 2.57
C TRP A 113 15.36 -12.12 3.40
N ASP A 114 14.97 -11.81 4.64
CA ASP A 114 14.26 -12.76 5.50
C ASP A 114 13.13 -13.43 4.72
N LYS A 115 13.18 -14.79 4.66
CA LYS A 115 12.33 -15.59 3.77
C LYS A 115 10.84 -15.51 4.14
N ASP A 116 10.54 -15.42 5.44
CA ASP A 116 9.16 -15.36 5.91
C ASP A 116 8.53 -14.00 5.55
N LEU A 117 9.28 -12.92 5.70
CA LEU A 117 8.85 -11.59 5.28
C LEU A 117 8.74 -11.46 3.77
N VAL A 118 9.69 -12.02 3.01
CA VAL A 118 9.58 -12.09 1.53
C VAL A 118 8.31 -12.81 1.13
N GLN A 119 8.05 -13.99 1.67
CA GLN A 119 6.84 -14.76 1.34
C GLN A 119 5.56 -13.99 1.70
N MET A 120 5.54 -13.30 2.84
CA MET A 120 4.40 -12.49 3.26
C MET A 120 4.18 -11.30 2.31
N GLY A 121 5.21 -10.52 2.00
CA GLY A 121 5.12 -9.37 1.12
C GLY A 121 4.70 -9.74 -0.30
N ILE A 122 5.28 -10.81 -0.85
CA ILE A 122 4.91 -11.36 -2.16
C ILE A 122 3.45 -11.80 -2.19
N ARG A 123 3.00 -12.53 -1.18
CA ARG A 123 1.60 -12.98 -1.09
C ARG A 123 0.62 -11.81 -1.07
N ILE A 124 0.92 -10.78 -0.28
CA ILE A 124 0.09 -9.58 -0.24
C ILE A 124 0.07 -8.88 -1.59
N LEU A 125 1.22 -8.73 -2.26
CA LEU A 125 1.29 -8.11 -3.58
C LEU A 125 0.47 -8.86 -4.62
N GLU A 126 0.59 -10.19 -4.68
CA GLU A 126 -0.14 -11.01 -5.64
C GLU A 126 -1.65 -10.94 -5.43
N TRP A 127 -2.11 -11.05 -4.17
CA TRP A 127 -3.52 -10.88 -3.84
C TRP A 127 -4.03 -9.50 -4.22
N SER A 128 -3.25 -8.45 -3.91
CA SER A 128 -3.63 -7.07 -4.19
C SER A 128 -3.66 -6.77 -5.68
N TRP A 129 -2.78 -7.39 -6.44
CA TRP A 129 -2.78 -7.30 -7.90
C TRP A 129 -4.00 -8.00 -8.51
N GLU A 130 -4.35 -9.19 -8.02
CA GLU A 130 -5.55 -9.93 -8.48
C GLU A 130 -6.83 -9.11 -8.27
N TRP A 131 -6.94 -8.41 -7.14
CA TRP A 131 -8.08 -7.55 -6.82
C TRP A 131 -8.04 -6.19 -7.53
N GLY A 132 -6.86 -5.60 -7.67
CA GLY A 132 -6.70 -4.21 -8.07
C GLY A 132 -6.49 -3.98 -9.55
N TRP A 133 -5.82 -4.90 -10.25
CA TRP A 133 -5.53 -4.71 -11.67
C TRP A 133 -6.80 -4.78 -12.52
N ASP A 134 -7.08 -3.69 -13.24
CA ASP A 134 -8.21 -3.66 -14.17
C ASP A 134 -7.84 -4.37 -15.48
N LYS A 135 -8.47 -5.52 -15.72
CA LYS A 135 -8.17 -6.35 -16.92
C LYS A 135 -8.69 -5.74 -18.22
N GLU A 136 -9.62 -4.78 -18.14
CA GLU A 136 -10.24 -4.15 -19.30
C GLU A 136 -9.47 -2.88 -19.72
N TYR A 137 -9.17 -2.01 -18.74
CA TYR A 137 -8.57 -0.70 -18.99
C TYR A 137 -7.15 -0.54 -18.46
N GLY A 138 -6.62 -1.52 -17.73
CA GLY A 138 -5.34 -1.42 -17.05
C GLY A 138 -5.37 -0.52 -15.80
N GLY A 139 -4.24 -0.47 -15.09
CA GLY A 139 -4.08 0.31 -13.86
C GLY A 139 -4.75 -0.31 -12.64
N ILE A 140 -4.38 0.21 -11.47
CA ILE A 140 -4.91 -0.26 -10.17
C ILE A 140 -6.18 0.52 -9.82
N ILE A 141 -7.26 -0.19 -9.56
CA ILE A 141 -8.56 0.33 -9.13
C ILE A 141 -8.50 0.75 -7.66
N ASN A 142 -9.32 1.75 -7.27
CA ASN A 142 -9.30 2.33 -5.94
C ASN A 142 -9.83 1.37 -4.86
N PHE A 143 -11.05 0.81 -5.03
CA PHE A 143 -11.66 -0.07 -4.03
C PHE A 143 -12.33 -1.30 -4.64
N ARG A 144 -12.35 -2.39 -3.86
CA ARG A 144 -13.09 -3.62 -4.15
C ARG A 144 -13.82 -4.12 -2.89
N ASP A 145 -14.81 -4.95 -3.07
CA ASP A 145 -15.47 -5.71 -1.99
C ASP A 145 -14.99 -7.15 -2.02
N CYS A 146 -14.57 -7.72 -0.90
CA CYS A 146 -14.00 -9.07 -0.84
C CYS A 146 -14.98 -10.19 -1.23
N ARG A 147 -16.27 -9.89 -1.34
CA ARG A 147 -17.33 -10.77 -1.86
C ARG A 147 -17.83 -10.37 -3.24
N ASN A 148 -17.14 -9.43 -3.91
CA ASN A 148 -17.55 -8.90 -5.22
C ASN A 148 -18.91 -8.18 -5.24
N PHE A 149 -19.36 -7.66 -4.11
CA PHE A 149 -20.50 -6.75 -4.10
C PHE A 149 -20.08 -5.33 -4.53
N PRO A 150 -21.02 -4.49 -4.94
CA PRO A 150 -20.72 -3.07 -5.16
C PRO A 150 -20.19 -2.41 -3.89
N VAL A 151 -19.13 -1.63 -4.03
CA VAL A 151 -18.62 -0.78 -2.95
C VAL A 151 -19.46 0.49 -2.87
N GLN A 152 -19.65 1.01 -1.68
CA GLN A 152 -20.49 2.21 -1.47
C GLN A 152 -19.81 3.50 -1.95
N ASP A 153 -18.49 3.51 -2.06
CA ASP A 153 -17.73 4.68 -2.49
C ASP A 153 -17.89 4.92 -4.00
N TYR A 154 -18.27 6.15 -4.38
CA TYR A 154 -18.46 6.53 -5.78
C TYR A 154 -17.19 6.51 -6.62
N SER A 155 -16.02 6.57 -5.97
CA SER A 155 -14.72 6.49 -6.63
C SER A 155 -14.16 5.06 -6.72
N GLN A 156 -14.97 4.06 -6.46
CA GLN A 156 -14.52 2.67 -6.29
C GLN A 156 -13.69 2.14 -7.48
N ASP A 157 -14.09 2.45 -8.70
CA ASP A 157 -13.45 1.99 -9.94
C ASP A 157 -12.50 3.00 -10.57
N MET A 158 -12.36 4.19 -9.99
CA MET A 158 -11.45 5.21 -10.46
C MET A 158 -9.98 4.79 -10.29
N LYS A 159 -9.11 5.46 -11.04
CA LYS A 159 -7.65 5.29 -10.94
C LYS A 159 -7.06 6.53 -10.27
N PHE A 160 -6.50 6.36 -9.09
CA PHE A 160 -5.78 7.41 -8.38
C PHE A 160 -4.28 7.30 -8.65
N TRP A 161 -3.53 8.41 -8.58
CA TRP A 161 -2.10 8.46 -8.85
C TRP A 161 -1.29 7.58 -7.91
N TRP A 162 -1.64 7.58 -6.61
CA TRP A 162 -0.84 6.95 -5.58
C TRP A 162 -0.85 5.42 -5.60
N PRO A 163 -1.96 4.69 -5.86
CA PRO A 163 -1.90 3.23 -6.00
C PRO A 163 -0.98 2.78 -7.12
N GLN A 164 -0.93 3.55 -8.22
CA GLN A 164 -0.06 3.23 -9.34
C GLN A 164 1.41 3.40 -8.95
N THR A 165 1.76 4.51 -8.27
CA THR A 165 3.14 4.74 -7.81
C THR A 165 3.59 3.70 -6.80
N GLU A 166 2.71 3.26 -5.90
CA GLU A 166 3.01 2.19 -4.94
C GLU A 166 3.23 0.84 -5.65
N ALA A 167 2.43 0.54 -6.68
CA ALA A 167 2.59 -0.66 -7.47
C ALA A 167 3.91 -0.70 -8.25
N ILE A 168 4.35 0.44 -8.79
CA ILE A 168 5.67 0.58 -9.43
C ILE A 168 6.79 0.24 -8.44
N ILE A 169 6.72 0.73 -7.20
CA ILE A 169 7.71 0.40 -6.17
C ILE A 169 7.64 -1.09 -5.80
N ALA A 170 6.44 -1.58 -5.51
CA ALA A 170 6.22 -2.94 -4.99
C ALA A 170 6.73 -4.02 -5.96
N THR A 171 6.49 -3.85 -7.25
CA THR A 171 6.93 -4.81 -8.28
C THR A 171 8.45 -4.87 -8.41
N LEU A 172 9.16 -3.74 -8.25
CA LEU A 172 10.63 -3.73 -8.22
C LEU A 172 11.20 -4.42 -6.97
N TYR A 173 10.63 -4.17 -5.79
CA TYR A 173 11.05 -4.88 -4.58
C TYR A 173 10.76 -6.38 -4.67
N ALA A 174 9.64 -6.77 -5.26
CA ALA A 174 9.30 -8.17 -5.50
C ALA A 174 10.31 -8.85 -6.43
N TYR A 175 10.69 -8.19 -7.53
CA TYR A 175 11.75 -8.69 -8.41
C TYR A 175 13.09 -8.82 -7.69
N GLN A 176 13.51 -7.82 -6.93
CA GLN A 176 14.76 -7.89 -6.15
C GLN A 176 14.76 -9.04 -5.14
N ALA A 177 13.60 -9.34 -4.54
CA ALA A 177 13.48 -10.38 -3.53
C ALA A 177 13.48 -11.79 -4.11
N THR A 178 13.02 -11.96 -5.36
CA THR A 178 12.73 -13.29 -5.94
C THR A 178 13.51 -13.61 -7.19
N CYS A 179 13.99 -12.60 -7.93
CA CYS A 179 14.53 -12.70 -9.29
C CYS A 179 13.55 -13.34 -10.29
N ASP A 180 12.23 -13.31 -10.03
CA ASP A 180 11.21 -13.86 -10.91
C ASP A 180 10.75 -12.79 -11.90
N GLU A 181 10.95 -13.03 -13.19
CA GLU A 181 10.65 -12.13 -14.30
C GLU A 181 9.18 -11.69 -14.35
N LYS A 182 8.25 -12.45 -13.78
CA LYS A 182 6.84 -12.05 -13.71
C LYS A 182 6.66 -10.70 -13.03
N TYR A 183 7.50 -10.34 -12.03
CA TYR A 183 7.40 -9.05 -11.36
C TYR A 183 7.97 -7.91 -12.20
N LEU A 184 8.92 -8.18 -13.10
CA LEU A 184 9.32 -7.21 -14.12
C LEU A 184 8.22 -6.99 -15.16
N ASP A 185 7.49 -8.03 -15.55
CA ASP A 185 6.36 -7.89 -16.45
C ASP A 185 5.23 -7.10 -15.80
N MET A 186 4.92 -7.36 -14.53
CA MET A 186 3.99 -6.54 -13.75
C MET A 186 4.47 -5.08 -13.66
N HIS A 187 5.78 -4.88 -13.45
CA HIS A 187 6.39 -3.55 -13.37
C HIS A 187 6.26 -2.79 -14.70
N ARG A 188 6.52 -3.44 -15.84
CA ARG A 188 6.34 -2.86 -17.17
C ARG A 188 4.88 -2.46 -17.38
N GLN A 189 3.95 -3.38 -17.10
CA GLN A 189 2.52 -3.13 -17.27
C GLN A 189 2.06 -1.90 -16.49
N ILE A 190 2.39 -1.81 -15.19
CA ILE A 190 1.95 -0.67 -14.37
C ILE A 190 2.68 0.61 -14.74
N SER A 191 3.97 0.56 -15.07
CA SER A 191 4.74 1.74 -15.46
C SER A 191 4.25 2.30 -16.79
N ASP A 192 4.12 1.47 -17.81
CA ASP A 192 3.66 1.89 -19.14
C ASP A 192 2.27 2.51 -19.05
N TRP A 193 1.36 1.86 -18.34
CA TRP A 193 0.02 2.39 -18.15
C TRP A 193 0.04 3.73 -17.40
N THR A 194 0.79 3.82 -16.31
CA THR A 194 0.84 5.02 -15.46
C THR A 194 1.42 6.22 -16.21
N TYR A 195 2.55 6.03 -16.89
CA TYR A 195 3.19 7.11 -17.65
C TYR A 195 2.43 7.51 -18.94
N ALA A 196 1.54 6.64 -19.43
CA ALA A 196 0.66 6.99 -20.55
C ALA A 196 -0.49 7.92 -20.13
N HIS A 197 -1.00 7.79 -18.87
CA HIS A 197 -2.27 8.41 -18.49
C HIS A 197 -2.14 9.56 -17.48
N PHE A 198 -1.22 9.50 -16.52
CA PHE A 198 -1.14 10.50 -15.45
C PHE A 198 -0.38 11.78 -15.78
N PRO A 199 0.79 11.74 -16.46
CA PRO A 199 1.55 12.96 -16.73
C PRO A 199 0.81 13.90 -17.67
N ASP A 200 0.71 15.18 -17.27
CA ASP A 200 0.32 16.24 -18.18
C ASP A 200 1.51 16.63 -19.06
N LYS A 201 1.39 16.33 -20.35
CA LYS A 201 2.48 16.55 -21.32
C LYS A 201 2.66 18.01 -21.71
N GLU A 202 1.63 18.84 -21.49
CA GLU A 202 1.65 20.25 -21.86
C GLU A 202 2.19 21.13 -20.71
N TYR A 203 1.66 20.95 -19.51
CA TYR A 203 1.97 21.81 -18.37
C TYR A 203 2.78 21.13 -17.27
N GLY A 204 3.19 19.88 -17.46
CA GLY A 204 3.93 19.12 -16.45
C GLY A 204 3.08 18.69 -15.27
N GLU A 205 3.70 17.99 -14.31
CA GLU A 205 3.07 17.33 -13.16
C GLU A 205 2.07 16.23 -13.60
N TRP A 206 1.53 15.51 -12.66
CA TRP A 206 0.56 14.43 -12.89
C TRP A 206 -0.83 14.85 -12.42
N TYR A 207 -1.85 14.45 -13.19
CA TYR A 207 -3.22 14.45 -12.68
C TYR A 207 -3.33 13.53 -11.45
N GLY A 208 -4.30 13.80 -10.59
CA GLY A 208 -4.49 12.97 -9.38
C GLY A 208 -5.51 11.86 -9.58
N TYR A 209 -6.52 12.13 -10.41
CA TYR A 209 -7.73 11.32 -10.46
C TYR A 209 -8.18 11.12 -11.89
N LEU A 210 -8.24 9.85 -12.30
CA LEU A 210 -8.73 9.43 -13.61
C LEU A 210 -10.00 8.62 -13.46
N HIS A 211 -10.87 8.66 -14.46
CA HIS A 211 -11.93 7.69 -14.61
C HIS A 211 -11.35 6.29 -14.82
N ARG A 212 -12.21 5.27 -14.77
CA ARG A 212 -11.81 3.88 -14.92
C ARG A 212 -11.07 3.63 -16.25
N ASP A 213 -11.50 4.28 -17.32
CA ASP A 213 -10.92 4.18 -18.68
C ASP A 213 -9.58 4.94 -18.87
N GLY A 214 -9.10 5.64 -17.83
CA GLY A 214 -7.87 6.42 -17.88
C GLY A 214 -8.03 7.86 -18.33
N THR A 215 -9.25 8.32 -18.65
CA THR A 215 -9.51 9.73 -18.96
C THR A 215 -9.48 10.59 -17.68
N VAL A 216 -9.09 11.86 -17.81
CA VAL A 216 -8.93 12.77 -16.67
C VAL A 216 -10.29 13.08 -16.05
N ALA A 217 -10.49 12.68 -14.80
CA ALA A 217 -11.70 12.95 -14.04
C ALA A 217 -11.66 14.32 -13.35
N GLN A 218 -10.45 14.77 -12.93
CA GLN A 218 -10.25 16.05 -12.28
C GLN A 218 -8.96 16.70 -12.79
N PRO A 219 -9.04 17.91 -13.37
CA PRO A 219 -7.87 18.58 -13.93
C PRO A 219 -6.91 19.16 -12.88
N ALA A 220 -7.33 19.28 -11.62
CA ALA A 220 -6.48 19.77 -10.55
C ALA A 220 -5.34 18.78 -10.27
N LYS A 221 -4.10 19.27 -10.26
CA LYS A 221 -2.88 18.48 -10.05
C LYS A 221 -2.43 18.41 -8.60
N GLY A 222 -3.07 19.15 -7.70
CA GLY A 222 -2.83 19.13 -6.27
C GLY A 222 -4.09 19.43 -5.49
N ASN A 223 -4.22 18.86 -4.29
CA ASN A 223 -5.29 19.13 -3.35
C ASN A 223 -4.86 18.69 -1.94
N ILE A 224 -5.80 18.66 -0.98
CA ILE A 224 -5.51 18.26 0.40
C ILE A 224 -4.91 16.83 0.53
N PHE A 225 -5.16 15.93 -0.43
CA PHE A 225 -4.65 14.56 -0.43
C PHE A 225 -3.45 14.36 -1.35
N LYS A 226 -3.42 15.05 -2.51
CA LYS A 226 -2.33 14.96 -3.47
C LYS A 226 -1.32 16.08 -3.26
N GLY A 227 -0.25 15.74 -2.55
CA GLY A 227 0.94 16.58 -2.37
C GLY A 227 2.18 15.91 -2.98
N PRO A 228 3.38 16.49 -2.78
CA PRO A 228 4.65 16.00 -3.31
C PRO A 228 5.19 14.82 -2.46
N PHE A 229 4.43 13.75 -2.31
CA PHE A 229 4.79 12.60 -1.48
C PHE A 229 4.96 11.32 -2.29
N HIS A 230 3.90 10.76 -2.86
CA HIS A 230 3.94 9.46 -3.53
C HIS A 230 4.82 9.45 -4.78
N ILE A 231 4.72 10.49 -5.65
CA ILE A 231 5.49 10.56 -6.89
C ILE A 231 6.99 10.68 -6.61
N PRO A 232 7.48 11.63 -5.78
CA PRO A 232 8.91 11.71 -5.44
C PRO A 232 9.39 10.44 -4.73
N ARG A 233 8.59 9.84 -3.85
CA ARG A 233 8.92 8.57 -3.19
C ARG A 233 9.13 7.46 -4.21
N MET A 234 8.20 7.31 -5.16
CA MET A 234 8.31 6.33 -6.24
C MET A 234 9.58 6.54 -7.05
N MET A 235 9.87 7.76 -7.48
CA MET A 235 11.06 8.06 -8.28
C MET A 235 12.35 7.70 -7.53
N ILE A 236 12.47 8.11 -6.27
CA ILE A 236 13.66 7.82 -5.44
C ILE A 236 13.81 6.31 -5.21
N ARG A 237 12.71 5.61 -4.88
CA ARG A 237 12.74 4.17 -4.61
C ARG A 237 13.07 3.37 -5.85
N SER A 238 12.44 3.68 -6.98
CA SER A 238 12.72 3.02 -8.25
C SER A 238 14.16 3.23 -8.70
N TYR A 239 14.66 4.45 -8.62
CA TYR A 239 16.07 4.76 -8.93
C TYR A 239 17.03 3.95 -8.05
N THR A 240 16.80 3.93 -6.73
CA THR A 240 17.62 3.17 -5.80
C THR A 240 17.56 1.67 -6.08
N CYS A 241 16.39 1.13 -6.37
CA CYS A 241 16.25 -0.28 -6.74
C CYS A 241 17.04 -0.62 -8.01
N LEU A 242 16.92 0.21 -9.05
CA LEU A 242 17.58 -0.04 -10.33
C LEU A 242 19.11 0.05 -10.24
N LEU A 243 19.66 0.96 -9.43
CA LEU A 243 21.11 1.06 -9.21
C LEU A 243 21.71 -0.22 -8.63
N TYR A 244 20.97 -0.93 -7.76
CA TYR A 244 21.45 -2.14 -7.10
C TYR A 244 21.13 -3.43 -7.87
N THR A 245 20.35 -3.35 -8.96
CA THR A 245 20.03 -4.50 -9.82
C THR A 245 20.84 -4.52 -11.10
N SER A 246 21.52 -3.42 -11.44
CA SER A 246 22.49 -3.43 -12.54
C SER A 246 23.69 -4.30 -12.17
N PRO A 247 24.12 -5.24 -13.05
CA PRO A 247 25.40 -5.91 -12.82
C PRO A 247 26.48 -4.86 -12.67
N SER A 248 27.32 -5.02 -11.65
CA SER A 248 28.48 -4.16 -11.46
C SER A 248 29.33 -4.21 -12.74
N PRO A 249 29.79 -3.07 -13.28
CA PRO A 249 30.61 -3.05 -14.48
C PRO A 249 31.92 -3.81 -14.28
#